data_e39fe174fe27d57306155065d2c78a70
#
_entry.id   e39fe174fe27d57306155065d2c78a70
#
_cell.length_a   1.000
_cell.length_b   1.000
_cell.length_c   1.000
_cell.angle_alpha   90.00
_cell.angle_beta   90.00
_cell.angle_gamma   90.00
#
_symmetry.space_group_name_H-M   'P 1'
#
loop_
_entity.id
_entity.type
_entity.pdbx_description
1 polymer ?
#
loop_
_entity_poly.entity_id
_entity_poly.type
_entity_poly.pdbx_seq_one_letter_code
_entity_poly.pdbx_strand_id
1 'polypeptide(L)'
;IISYTVPGGIPIFHDISKPLLGKTKTSAPAIVFVGETGAGKTQLADLEAFQNMIFKGMKVLTVDPKGDREKKIKLLGDNAAHLKIGSKDCSSGMFDPYLMNQNDDREALGQAMRDIDSMLNVLGLSIDTNFRAIEKAHYDMLKDYENRIIHQKTLTYLISEKLVKYDKTTAEQVMTLANDSTMRLFFATQESRYDSAFNLTKPY
;
A
#
# COMPACT_ATOMS: atom_id res chain seq x y z
N ILE A 1 15.80 -20.17 -10.21
CA ILE A 1 17.03 -19.95 -9.43
C ILE A 1 17.69 -21.26 -9.19
N ILE A 2 18.99 -21.25 -9.29
CA ILE A 2 19.83 -22.41 -8.99
C ILE A 2 20.59 -22.08 -7.72
N SER A 3 20.37 -22.86 -6.68
CA SER A 3 21.23 -22.92 -5.51
C SER A 3 21.87 -24.32 -5.44
N TYR A 4 22.80 -24.48 -4.54
CA TYR A 4 23.49 -25.78 -4.36
C TYR A 4 23.38 -26.23 -2.92
N THR A 5 23.18 -27.54 -2.71
CA THR A 5 23.24 -28.11 -1.36
C THR A 5 24.67 -28.13 -0.83
N VAL A 6 24.82 -28.02 0.48
CA VAL A 6 26.12 -28.21 1.17
C VAL A 6 25.90 -29.31 2.22
N PRO A 7 26.73 -30.37 2.24
CA PRO A 7 27.77 -30.76 1.27
C PRO A 7 27.16 -31.45 0.05
N GLY A 8 27.88 -31.44 -1.07
CA GLY A 8 27.57 -32.26 -2.26
C GLY A 8 27.34 -31.50 -3.55
N GLY A 9 27.15 -30.19 -3.52
CA GLY A 9 27.00 -29.37 -4.73
C GLY A 9 25.85 -29.75 -5.66
N ILE A 10 24.78 -30.35 -5.14
CA ILE A 10 23.60 -30.72 -5.94
C ILE A 10 22.81 -29.45 -6.28
N PRO A 11 22.56 -29.15 -7.56
CA PRO A 11 21.80 -27.98 -7.95
C PRO A 11 20.33 -28.11 -7.49
N ILE A 12 19.82 -27.05 -6.88
CA ILE A 12 18.42 -26.94 -6.49
C ILE A 12 17.75 -25.93 -7.40
N PHE A 13 16.72 -26.37 -8.11
CA PHE A 13 15.86 -25.51 -8.90
C PHE A 13 14.65 -25.10 -8.07
N HIS A 14 14.48 -23.81 -7.88
CA HIS A 14 13.39 -23.24 -7.12
C HIS A 14 12.49 -22.39 -8.02
N ASP A 15 11.19 -22.61 -7.91
CA ASP A 15 10.18 -21.85 -8.65
C ASP A 15 9.06 -21.41 -7.71
N ILE A 16 9.10 -20.14 -7.31
CA ILE A 16 8.13 -19.55 -6.37
C ILE A 16 6.72 -19.46 -6.96
N SER A 17 6.58 -19.51 -8.28
CA SER A 17 5.27 -19.43 -8.92
C SER A 17 4.47 -20.74 -8.87
N LYS A 18 5.12 -21.87 -8.61
CA LYS A 18 4.44 -23.18 -8.57
C LYS A 18 3.28 -23.25 -7.56
N PRO A 19 3.41 -22.73 -6.33
CA PRO A 19 2.29 -22.67 -5.40
C PRO A 19 1.11 -21.86 -5.93
N LEU A 20 1.38 -20.71 -6.57
CA LEU A 20 0.34 -19.85 -7.16
C LEU A 20 -0.42 -20.53 -8.30
N LEU A 21 0.21 -21.47 -8.98
CA LEU A 21 -0.40 -22.24 -10.07
C LEU A 21 -1.14 -23.50 -9.58
N GLY A 22 -1.28 -23.69 -8.27
CA GLY A 22 -1.92 -24.88 -7.70
C GLY A 22 -1.14 -26.18 -7.92
N LYS A 23 0.13 -26.11 -8.33
CA LYS A 23 0.99 -27.27 -8.64
C LYS A 23 1.69 -27.85 -7.42
N THR A 24 1.47 -27.29 -6.26
CA THR A 24 1.99 -27.76 -4.98
C THR A 24 0.89 -27.78 -3.91
N LYS A 25 1.12 -28.53 -2.83
CA LYS A 25 0.19 -28.56 -1.67
C LYS A 25 0.24 -27.28 -0.79
N THR A 26 1.08 -26.30 -1.14
CA THR A 26 1.27 -25.09 -0.35
C THR A 26 0.22 -24.05 -0.77
N SER A 27 -0.60 -23.60 0.17
CA SER A 27 -1.66 -22.61 -0.06
C SER A 27 -1.16 -21.16 -0.04
N ALA A 28 0.01 -20.90 0.56
CA ALA A 28 0.61 -19.56 0.66
C ALA A 28 2.10 -19.64 0.28
N PRO A 29 2.49 -19.07 -0.87
CA PRO A 29 3.90 -19.05 -1.26
C PRO A 29 4.65 -18.02 -0.40
N ALA A 30 5.56 -18.49 0.44
CA ALA A 30 6.46 -17.64 1.20
C ALA A 30 7.89 -18.20 1.13
N ILE A 31 8.86 -17.31 0.96
CA ILE A 31 10.26 -17.63 1.02
C ILE A 31 10.90 -16.79 2.12
N VAL A 32 11.64 -17.47 3.00
CA VAL A 32 12.39 -16.82 4.07
C VAL A 32 13.88 -17.03 3.81
N PHE A 33 14.62 -15.94 3.69
CA PHE A 33 16.08 -15.95 3.56
C PHE A 33 16.71 -15.73 4.94
N VAL A 34 17.38 -16.74 5.47
CA VAL A 34 18.02 -16.71 6.78
C VAL A 34 19.54 -16.79 6.61
N GLY A 35 20.28 -16.06 7.42
CA GLY A 35 21.73 -16.05 7.42
C GLY A 35 22.29 -14.86 8.21
N GLU A 36 23.57 -14.83 8.44
CA GLU A 36 24.27 -13.75 9.12
C GLU A 36 24.27 -12.45 8.31
N THR A 37 24.59 -11.33 8.96
CA THR A 37 24.78 -10.05 8.29
C THR A 37 25.93 -10.17 7.29
N GLY A 38 25.73 -9.70 6.06
CA GLY A 38 26.73 -9.83 4.98
C GLY A 38 26.67 -11.14 4.18
N ALA A 39 25.87 -12.13 4.58
CA ALA A 39 25.75 -13.41 3.88
C ALA A 39 25.01 -13.37 2.53
N GLY A 40 24.69 -12.17 2.00
CA GLY A 40 24.08 -12.01 0.68
C GLY A 40 22.56 -12.24 0.61
N LYS A 41 21.86 -12.32 1.74
CA LYS A 41 20.39 -12.54 1.78
C LYS A 41 19.60 -11.59 0.85
N THR A 42 19.89 -10.30 0.96
CA THR A 42 19.24 -9.27 0.14
C THR A 42 19.55 -9.44 -1.34
N GLN A 43 20.80 -9.80 -1.68
CA GLN A 43 21.19 -10.04 -3.07
C GLN A 43 20.46 -11.24 -3.66
N LEU A 44 20.31 -12.31 -2.88
CA LEU A 44 19.59 -13.50 -3.32
C LEU A 44 18.10 -13.20 -3.50
N ALA A 45 17.49 -12.46 -2.57
CA ALA A 45 16.09 -12.03 -2.69
C ALA A 45 15.86 -11.13 -3.92
N ASP A 46 16.78 -10.20 -4.18
CA ASP A 46 16.70 -9.31 -5.35
C ASP A 46 16.89 -10.11 -6.66
N LEU A 47 17.80 -11.08 -6.68
CA LEU A 47 18.00 -11.95 -7.83
C LEU A 47 16.75 -12.78 -8.13
N GLU A 48 16.11 -13.34 -7.08
CA GLU A 48 14.83 -14.07 -7.18
C GLU A 48 13.74 -13.19 -7.77
N ALA A 49 13.54 -11.99 -7.20
CA ALA A 49 12.58 -11.03 -7.66
C ALA A 49 12.80 -10.63 -9.12
N PHE A 50 14.04 -10.32 -9.49
CA PHE A 50 14.44 -9.90 -10.83
C PHE A 50 14.22 -11.01 -11.88
N GLN A 51 14.58 -12.24 -11.56
CA GLN A 51 14.35 -13.38 -12.46
C GLN A 51 12.85 -13.63 -12.69
N ASN A 52 12.01 -13.54 -11.64
CA ASN A 52 10.58 -13.71 -11.80
C ASN A 52 9.95 -12.55 -12.59
N MET A 53 10.45 -11.34 -12.44
CA MET A 53 10.03 -10.18 -13.24
C MET A 53 10.35 -10.39 -14.73
N ILE A 54 11.60 -10.75 -15.07
CA ILE A 54 12.04 -10.89 -16.46
C ILE A 54 11.43 -12.12 -17.14
N PHE A 55 11.52 -13.28 -16.50
CA PHE A 55 11.16 -14.53 -17.17
C PHE A 55 9.67 -14.90 -17.05
N LYS A 56 8.95 -14.29 -16.12
CA LYS A 56 7.55 -14.62 -15.87
C LYS A 56 6.61 -13.42 -15.96
N GLY A 57 7.13 -12.23 -16.23
CA GLY A 57 6.34 -11.01 -16.29
C GLY A 57 5.68 -10.66 -14.94
N MET A 58 6.24 -11.12 -13.81
CA MET A 58 5.67 -10.86 -12.48
C MET A 58 5.98 -9.41 -12.07
N LYS A 59 5.00 -8.76 -11.46
CA LYS A 59 5.19 -7.47 -10.80
C LYS A 59 5.79 -7.71 -9.42
N VAL A 60 6.74 -6.86 -9.04
CA VAL A 60 7.46 -6.96 -7.77
C VAL A 60 7.23 -5.70 -6.95
N LEU A 61 6.64 -5.85 -5.79
CA LEU A 61 6.57 -4.80 -4.77
C LEU A 61 7.64 -5.08 -3.72
N THR A 62 8.52 -4.12 -3.48
CA THR A 62 9.55 -4.23 -2.45
C THR A 62 9.35 -3.15 -1.39
N VAL A 63 9.27 -3.56 -0.12
CA VAL A 63 9.33 -2.66 1.02
C VAL A 63 10.76 -2.67 1.55
N ASP A 64 11.45 -1.53 1.48
CA ASP A 64 12.86 -1.38 1.86
C ASP A 64 13.05 -0.32 2.95
N PRO A 65 12.95 -0.70 4.23
CA PRO A 65 13.08 0.24 5.34
C PRO A 65 14.46 0.89 5.45
N LYS A 66 15.50 0.29 4.85
CA LYS A 66 16.88 0.76 4.90
C LYS A 66 17.28 1.66 3.74
N GLY A 67 16.53 1.61 2.63
CA GLY A 67 16.85 2.36 1.41
C GLY A 67 18.04 1.79 0.62
N ASP A 68 18.47 0.56 0.90
CA ASP A 68 19.64 -0.06 0.26
C ASP A 68 19.43 -0.32 -1.25
N ARG A 69 18.16 -0.35 -1.69
CA ARG A 69 17.77 -0.67 -3.07
C ARG A 69 17.63 0.55 -3.98
N GLU A 70 17.70 1.76 -3.48
CA GLU A 70 17.49 2.97 -4.27
C GLU A 70 18.38 3.02 -5.53
N LYS A 71 19.66 2.68 -5.40
CA LYS A 71 20.59 2.65 -6.53
C LYS A 71 20.23 1.59 -7.57
N LYS A 72 19.70 0.44 -7.13
CA LYS A 72 19.29 -0.65 -8.02
C LYS A 72 18.03 -0.31 -8.79
N ILE A 73 17.09 0.37 -8.12
CA ILE A 73 15.83 0.83 -8.75
C ILE A 73 16.13 1.83 -9.86
N LYS A 74 17.05 2.76 -9.65
CA LYS A 74 17.49 3.71 -10.68
C LYS A 74 18.02 3.03 -11.95
N LEU A 75 18.60 1.84 -11.84
CA LEU A 75 19.07 1.06 -13.00
C LEU A 75 17.93 0.45 -13.82
N LEU A 76 16.74 0.30 -13.24
CA LEU A 76 15.56 -0.23 -13.94
C LEU A 76 14.84 0.85 -14.78
N GLY A 77 15.21 2.12 -14.61
CA GLY A 77 14.62 3.25 -15.36
C GLY A 77 13.11 3.29 -15.23
N ASP A 78 12.42 3.46 -16.36
CA ASP A 78 10.95 3.59 -16.44
C ASP A 78 10.19 2.29 -16.08
N ASN A 79 10.91 1.18 -15.92
CA ASN A 79 10.33 -0.10 -15.51
C ASN A 79 10.16 -0.24 -13.99
N ALA A 80 10.56 0.77 -13.22
CA ALA A 80 10.41 0.76 -11.77
C ALA A 80 9.93 2.11 -11.24
N ALA A 81 9.06 2.08 -10.24
CA ALA A 81 8.67 3.25 -9.47
C ALA A 81 9.28 3.16 -8.06
N HIS A 82 9.84 4.26 -7.58
CA HIS A 82 10.40 4.38 -6.23
C HIS A 82 9.65 5.43 -5.45
N LEU A 83 9.03 5.00 -4.36
CA LEU A 83 8.36 5.88 -3.41
C LEU A 83 9.15 5.94 -2.11
N LYS A 84 9.63 7.12 -1.75
CA LYS A 84 10.27 7.36 -0.47
C LYS A 84 9.27 7.98 0.49
N ILE A 85 8.64 7.14 1.32
CA ILE A 85 7.66 7.57 2.30
C ILE A 85 8.25 8.64 3.23
N GLY A 86 7.50 9.72 3.47
CA GLY A 86 7.94 10.86 4.29
C GLY A 86 8.85 11.85 3.57
N SER A 87 9.19 11.64 2.29
CA SER A 87 9.90 12.64 1.49
C SER A 87 8.95 13.72 0.96
N LYS A 88 9.54 14.83 0.49
CA LYS A 88 8.78 15.92 -0.17
C LYS A 88 8.19 15.48 -1.53
N ASP A 89 8.72 14.41 -2.10
CA ASP A 89 8.31 13.88 -3.39
C ASP A 89 7.02 13.06 -3.32
N CYS A 90 6.56 12.72 -2.10
CA CYS A 90 5.30 12.04 -1.91
C CYS A 90 4.14 13.04 -1.91
N SER A 91 3.24 12.91 -2.85
CA SER A 91 2.01 13.70 -2.88
C SER A 91 1.11 13.38 -1.69
N SER A 92 0.47 14.41 -1.11
CA SER A 92 -0.56 14.23 -0.10
C SER A 92 -1.73 13.44 -0.70
N GLY A 93 -2.23 12.46 0.04
CA GLY A 93 -3.37 11.65 -0.38
C GLY A 93 -3.08 10.57 -1.41
N MET A 94 -1.81 10.23 -1.66
CA MET A 94 -1.45 9.17 -2.61
C MET A 94 -2.12 7.83 -2.30
N PHE A 95 -2.32 7.52 -1.03
CA PHE A 95 -2.99 6.30 -0.53
C PHE A 95 -4.40 6.57 -0.02
N ASP A 96 -5.00 7.70 -0.41
CA ASP A 96 -6.40 7.97 -0.08
C ASP A 96 -7.30 6.90 -0.72
N PRO A 97 -8.10 6.17 0.08
CA PRO A 97 -8.91 5.05 -0.41
C PRO A 97 -9.90 5.46 -1.50
N TYR A 98 -10.39 6.70 -1.49
CA TYR A 98 -11.31 7.20 -2.50
C TYR A 98 -10.62 7.60 -3.80
N LEU A 99 -9.37 8.05 -3.74
CA LEU A 99 -8.59 8.30 -4.96
C LEU A 99 -8.12 6.99 -5.60
N MET A 100 -7.80 5.99 -4.79
CA MET A 100 -7.39 4.67 -5.29
C MET A 100 -8.56 3.89 -5.90
N ASN A 101 -9.76 4.00 -5.34
CA ASN A 101 -10.96 3.26 -5.73
C ASN A 101 -12.06 4.18 -6.28
N GLN A 102 -11.72 5.04 -7.24
CA GLN A 102 -12.62 6.08 -7.77
C GLN A 102 -13.94 5.54 -8.31
N ASN A 103 -13.93 4.32 -8.82
CA ASN A 103 -15.06 3.67 -9.50
C ASN A 103 -15.78 2.63 -8.62
N ASP A 104 -15.31 2.38 -7.40
CA ASP A 104 -15.90 1.43 -6.47
C ASP A 104 -16.03 2.03 -5.07
N ASP A 105 -17.18 2.68 -4.85
CA ASP A 105 -17.48 3.33 -3.57
C ASP A 105 -17.56 2.37 -2.39
N ARG A 106 -17.92 1.12 -2.63
CA ARG A 106 -18.00 0.09 -1.59
C ARG A 106 -16.61 -0.35 -1.14
N GLU A 107 -15.71 -0.57 -2.08
CA GLU A 107 -14.30 -0.89 -1.77
C GLU A 107 -13.61 0.30 -1.10
N ALA A 108 -13.84 1.53 -1.61
CA ALA A 108 -13.34 2.76 -1.01
C ALA A 108 -13.78 2.91 0.46
N LEU A 109 -15.06 2.67 0.76
CA LEU A 109 -15.58 2.70 2.13
C LEU A 109 -14.93 1.62 3.00
N GLY A 110 -14.86 0.38 2.50
CA GLY A 110 -14.23 -0.72 3.23
C GLY A 110 -12.76 -0.43 3.57
N GLN A 111 -12.02 0.16 2.66
CA GLN A 111 -10.63 0.58 2.91
C GLN A 111 -10.56 1.76 3.88
N ALA A 112 -11.40 2.78 3.73
CA ALA A 112 -11.45 3.91 4.64
C ALA A 112 -11.73 3.49 6.09
N MET A 113 -12.62 2.53 6.31
CA MET A 113 -12.89 1.97 7.64
C MET A 113 -11.65 1.31 8.24
N ARG A 114 -10.92 0.50 7.46
CA ARG A 114 -9.68 -0.16 7.90
C ARG A 114 -8.58 0.86 8.22
N ASP A 115 -8.46 1.89 7.39
CA ASP A 115 -7.43 2.92 7.57
C ASP A 115 -7.70 3.77 8.80
N ILE A 116 -8.96 4.19 9.05
CA ILE A 116 -9.35 4.91 10.27
C ILE A 116 -9.09 4.07 11.51
N ASP A 117 -9.48 2.79 11.51
CA ASP A 117 -9.23 1.88 12.63
C ASP A 117 -7.72 1.71 12.89
N SER A 118 -6.93 1.55 11.83
CA SER A 118 -5.47 1.45 11.92
C SER A 118 -4.84 2.74 12.46
N MET A 119 -5.33 3.91 12.07
CA MET A 119 -4.87 5.21 12.57
C MET A 119 -5.17 5.38 14.06
N LEU A 120 -6.35 4.99 14.51
CA LEU A 120 -6.70 5.00 15.93
C LEU A 120 -5.78 4.08 16.74
N ASN A 121 -5.49 2.90 16.23
CA ASN A 121 -4.54 1.97 16.85
C ASN A 121 -3.12 2.56 16.94
N VAL A 122 -2.64 3.28 15.93
CA VAL A 122 -1.33 3.99 15.97
C VAL A 122 -1.31 5.04 17.07
N LEU A 123 -2.43 5.72 17.31
CA LEU A 123 -2.58 6.66 18.43
C LEU A 123 -2.66 5.99 19.82
N GLY A 124 -2.65 4.67 19.87
CA GLY A 124 -2.83 3.91 21.11
C GLY A 124 -4.26 3.98 21.67
N LEU A 125 -5.21 4.35 20.82
CA LEU A 125 -6.62 4.48 21.18
C LEU A 125 -7.30 3.12 20.93
N SER A 126 -7.62 2.42 22.00
CA SER A 126 -8.49 1.22 21.97
C SER A 126 -9.96 1.69 21.97
N ILE A 127 -10.39 2.31 20.90
CA ILE A 127 -11.77 2.76 20.76
C ILE A 127 -12.48 1.77 19.83
N ASP A 128 -13.66 1.32 20.25
CA ASP A 128 -14.56 0.62 19.32
C ASP A 128 -14.94 1.58 18.19
N THR A 129 -14.32 1.38 17.03
CA THR A 129 -14.55 2.24 15.87
C THR A 129 -16.04 2.23 15.52
N ASN A 130 -16.64 3.41 15.49
CA ASN A 130 -18.06 3.54 15.16
C ASN A 130 -18.27 3.42 13.64
N PHE A 131 -18.20 2.22 13.11
CA PHE A 131 -18.36 1.95 11.68
C PHE A 131 -19.67 2.46 11.10
N ARG A 132 -20.75 2.49 11.90
CA ARG A 132 -22.03 3.06 11.44
C ARG A 132 -21.97 4.58 11.23
N ALA A 133 -21.17 5.29 12.04
CA ALA A 133 -20.95 6.72 11.85
C ALA A 133 -20.17 6.97 10.56
N ILE A 134 -19.13 6.16 10.29
CA ILE A 134 -18.35 6.26 9.07
C ILE A 134 -19.21 5.95 7.83
N GLU A 135 -20.05 4.94 7.90
CA GLU A 135 -20.97 4.59 6.81
C GLU A 135 -21.96 5.73 6.51
N LYS A 136 -22.56 6.33 7.53
CA LYS A 136 -23.43 7.50 7.33
C LYS A 136 -22.68 8.68 6.73
N ALA A 137 -21.49 8.97 7.23
CA ALA A 137 -20.63 10.03 6.71
C ALA A 137 -20.29 9.81 5.23
N HIS A 138 -20.04 8.56 4.84
CA HIS A 138 -19.77 8.16 3.46
C HIS A 138 -20.99 8.46 2.56
N TYR A 139 -22.18 8.02 2.92
CA TYR A 139 -23.38 8.31 2.13
C TYR A 139 -23.67 9.80 2.00
N ASP A 140 -23.39 10.59 3.04
CA ASP A 140 -23.54 12.04 2.95
C ASP A 140 -22.46 12.69 2.06
N MET A 141 -21.26 12.15 2.03
CA MET A 141 -20.23 12.59 1.08
C MET A 141 -20.61 12.22 -0.36
N LEU A 142 -21.18 11.05 -0.61
CA LEU A 142 -21.66 10.67 -1.95
C LEU A 142 -22.73 11.64 -2.46
N LYS A 143 -23.68 12.02 -1.63
CA LYS A 143 -24.69 13.03 -1.98
C LYS A 143 -24.07 14.37 -2.37
N ASP A 144 -23.04 14.81 -1.63
CA ASP A 144 -22.34 16.06 -1.96
C ASP A 144 -21.60 15.96 -3.28
N TYR A 145 -21.01 14.80 -3.57
CA TYR A 145 -20.36 14.53 -4.85
C TYR A 145 -21.37 14.52 -6.02
N GLU A 146 -22.50 13.85 -5.86
CA GLU A 146 -23.60 13.82 -6.84
C GLU A 146 -24.17 15.22 -7.09
N ASN A 147 -24.31 16.02 -6.04
CA ASN A 147 -24.78 17.41 -6.11
C ASN A 147 -23.71 18.41 -6.56
N ARG A 148 -22.49 17.95 -6.91
CA ARG A 148 -21.35 18.77 -7.34
C ARG A 148 -20.90 19.82 -6.32
N ILE A 149 -21.13 19.55 -5.03
CA ILE A 149 -20.61 20.38 -3.93
C ILE A 149 -19.10 20.14 -3.78
N ILE A 150 -18.65 18.90 -4.03
CA ILE A 150 -17.25 18.53 -4.08
C ILE A 150 -16.89 17.98 -5.46
N HIS A 151 -15.63 18.14 -5.87
CA HIS A 151 -15.14 17.68 -7.17
C HIS A 151 -14.68 16.25 -7.15
N GLN A 152 -14.24 15.78 -5.98
CA GLN A 152 -13.78 14.41 -5.77
C GLN A 152 -14.05 13.94 -4.34
N LYS A 153 -14.24 12.65 -4.21
CA LYS A 153 -14.38 11.96 -2.92
C LYS A 153 -12.99 11.82 -2.32
N THR A 154 -12.82 12.18 -1.03
CA THR A 154 -11.54 12.05 -0.31
C THR A 154 -11.76 11.64 1.13
N LEU A 155 -10.78 10.95 1.71
CA LEU A 155 -10.80 10.57 3.12
C LEU A 155 -10.82 11.82 4.02
N THR A 156 -10.08 12.86 3.64
CA THR A 156 -10.08 14.14 4.37
C THR A 156 -11.48 14.72 4.47
N TYR A 157 -12.19 14.83 3.34
CA TYR A 157 -13.55 15.39 3.33
C TYR A 157 -14.54 14.52 4.13
N LEU A 158 -14.41 13.19 3.98
CA LEU A 158 -15.21 12.26 4.78
C LEU A 158 -15.05 12.54 6.28
N ILE A 159 -13.82 12.70 6.75
CA ILE A 159 -13.53 12.84 8.18
C ILE A 159 -13.88 14.25 8.68
N SER A 160 -13.35 15.29 8.01
CA SER A 160 -13.47 16.67 8.51
C SER A 160 -14.87 17.26 8.38
N GLU A 161 -15.62 16.90 7.34
CA GLU A 161 -16.92 17.53 7.03
C GLU A 161 -18.12 16.64 7.32
N LYS A 162 -17.95 15.33 7.30
CA LYS A 162 -19.07 14.40 7.46
C LYS A 162 -18.99 13.60 8.76
N LEU A 163 -17.87 12.93 9.04
CA LEU A 163 -17.74 12.10 10.24
C LEU A 163 -17.84 12.94 11.52
N VAL A 164 -17.30 14.16 11.51
CA VAL A 164 -17.39 15.09 12.65
C VAL A 164 -18.83 15.32 13.13
N LYS A 165 -19.84 15.14 12.28
CA LYS A 165 -21.28 15.29 12.61
C LYS A 165 -21.85 14.09 13.36
N TYR A 166 -21.25 12.90 13.18
CA TYR A 166 -21.72 11.64 13.73
C TYR A 166 -20.84 11.10 14.85
N ASP A 167 -19.54 11.36 14.76
CA ASP A 167 -18.53 10.96 15.72
C ASP A 167 -17.37 11.96 15.72
N LYS A 168 -17.59 13.06 16.46
CA LYS A 168 -16.64 14.17 16.54
C LYS A 168 -15.30 13.72 17.13
N THR A 169 -15.35 12.86 18.14
CA THR A 169 -14.14 12.41 18.85
C THR A 169 -13.23 11.63 17.91
N THR A 170 -13.75 10.63 17.21
CA THR A 170 -12.99 9.87 16.22
C THR A 170 -12.46 10.77 15.10
N ALA A 171 -13.28 11.70 14.59
CA ALA A 171 -12.88 12.60 13.52
C ALA A 171 -11.70 13.50 13.95
N GLU A 172 -11.78 14.14 15.11
CA GLU A 172 -10.71 15.00 15.63
C GLU A 172 -9.41 14.23 15.88
N GLN A 173 -9.50 13.05 16.44
CA GLN A 173 -8.34 12.20 16.72
C GLN A 173 -7.62 11.78 15.43
N VAL A 174 -8.35 11.29 14.44
CA VAL A 174 -7.75 10.88 13.17
C VAL A 174 -7.16 12.09 12.42
N MET A 175 -7.83 13.24 12.46
CA MET A 175 -7.32 14.45 11.81
C MET A 175 -6.04 15.01 12.44
N THR A 176 -5.71 14.68 13.69
CA THR A 176 -4.39 15.03 14.27
C THR A 176 -3.23 14.43 13.48
N LEU A 177 -3.46 13.28 12.82
CA LEU A 177 -2.46 12.59 12.02
C LEU A 177 -2.27 13.19 10.62
N ALA A 178 -3.19 14.03 10.16
CA ALA A 178 -3.11 14.63 8.81
C ALA A 178 -1.85 15.50 8.61
N ASN A 179 -1.30 16.04 9.69
CA ASN A 179 -0.06 16.83 9.66
C ASN A 179 1.22 15.99 9.80
N ASP A 180 1.11 14.70 10.12
CA ASP A 180 2.25 13.81 10.16
C ASP A 180 2.78 13.53 8.76
N SER A 181 4.09 13.59 8.57
CA SER A 181 4.73 13.44 7.26
C SER A 181 4.47 12.09 6.59
N THR A 182 4.23 11.05 7.38
CA THR A 182 3.95 9.70 6.89
C THR A 182 2.45 9.51 6.66
N MET A 183 1.64 9.95 7.60
CA MET A 183 0.18 9.75 7.56
C MET A 183 -0.51 10.66 6.54
N ARG A 184 0.06 11.82 6.18
CA ARG A 184 -0.49 12.69 5.13
C ARG A 184 -0.70 12.00 3.78
N LEU A 185 -0.05 10.86 3.56
CA LEU A 185 -0.25 10.07 2.34
C LEU A 185 -1.68 9.52 2.20
N PHE A 186 -2.42 9.41 3.30
CA PHE A 186 -3.82 8.97 3.31
C PHE A 186 -4.82 10.14 3.17
N PHE A 187 -4.35 11.38 3.33
CA PHE A 187 -5.21 12.56 3.41
C PHE A 187 -5.11 13.39 2.12
N ALA A 188 -5.94 13.06 1.14
CA ALA A 188 -6.07 13.83 -0.08
C ALA A 188 -6.86 15.12 0.15
N THR A 189 -6.53 16.17 -0.61
CA THR A 189 -7.32 17.39 -0.71
C THR A 189 -8.18 17.36 -1.97
N GLN A 190 -9.06 18.35 -2.15
CA GLN A 190 -9.85 18.48 -3.38
C GLN A 190 -9.01 18.75 -4.64
N GLU A 191 -7.74 19.12 -4.46
CA GLU A 191 -6.77 19.39 -5.53
C GLU A 191 -5.79 18.22 -5.76
N SER A 192 -5.79 17.22 -4.87
CA SER A 192 -4.92 16.05 -5.00
C SER A 192 -5.26 15.26 -6.25
N ARG A 193 -4.25 14.75 -6.93
CA ARG A 193 -4.41 13.87 -8.09
C ARG A 193 -3.88 12.49 -7.77
N TYR A 194 -4.59 11.49 -8.29
CA TYR A 194 -4.10 10.12 -8.22
C TYR A 194 -2.80 9.99 -9.02
N ASP A 195 -1.72 9.62 -8.36
CA ASP A 195 -0.46 9.36 -9.03
C ASP A 195 -0.46 7.96 -9.63
N SER A 196 -0.59 7.89 -10.95
CA SER A 196 -0.61 6.63 -11.68
C SER A 196 0.72 5.88 -11.66
N ALA A 197 1.80 6.46 -11.11
CA ALA A 197 3.10 5.79 -11.00
C ALA A 197 3.03 4.51 -10.15
N PHE A 198 2.06 4.44 -9.20
CA PHE A 198 1.77 3.25 -8.39
C PHE A 198 0.66 2.37 -8.94
N ASN A 199 0.20 2.62 -10.15
CA ASN A 199 -0.79 1.75 -10.77
C ASN A 199 -0.17 0.41 -11.15
N LEU A 200 -0.29 -0.57 -10.24
CA LEU A 200 0.18 -1.94 -10.45
C LEU A 200 -0.52 -2.67 -11.62
N THR A 201 -1.51 -2.04 -12.24
CA THR A 201 -2.20 -2.60 -13.42
C THR A 201 -1.51 -2.27 -14.74
N LYS A 202 -0.59 -1.28 -14.76
CA LYS A 202 0.17 -1.01 -15.99
C LYS A 202 1.05 -2.22 -16.32
N PRO A 203 1.04 -2.70 -17.57
CA PRO A 203 2.05 -3.65 -18.02
C PRO A 203 3.41 -2.93 -18.01
N TYR A 204 4.40 -3.55 -17.40
CA TYR A 204 5.80 -3.14 -17.54
C TYR A 204 6.41 -3.92 -18.68
#